data_8fd792bcf774cac933330dcc148b8700
#
_entry.id   8fd792bcf774cac933330dcc148b8700
#
_cell.length_a   1.000
_cell.length_b   1.000
_cell.length_c   1.000
_cell.angle_alpha   90.00
_cell.angle_beta   90.00
_cell.angle_gamma   90.00
#
_symmetry.space_group_name_H-M   'P 1'
#
loop_
_entity.id
_entity.type
_entity.pdbx_description
1 polymer ?
#
loop_
_entity_poly.entity_id
_entity_poly.type
_entity_poly.pdbx_seq_one_letter_code
_entity_poly.pdbx_strand_id
1 'polypeptide(L)'
;MVSGAQESKINRRLRLGMVGGGPGAFIGAVHRAAARLDDLYEITAAALSADPQKSAEGARSLRIPRAYSSFEEMAREEAKRPDGIDAVAITTPNHLHHRVAKAFLNAGIHVICDKPLTTTVEDAVDLAKTVTATGLIFGVTYTYTGYPIVRQAREMVLGGELGRIRMIQVEYAQDWLATRLESTGQKQADWRTDPARSGPGGCVGDIGTHAFQLVSFVTGLTCEELAADVTTFVPDRKLDDNVQVLLHYNEGAKGSLWASQIAPGNENNLRLRIYGEKAGLCWEQENPNRLTFTRLGETARLMTRGGPGMGDCATRATRIPAGHPEGYFEAFAQLYSDIAEQITAKLEGRDPDACALLVPGVRDGLAGMHFLNAALESSRRGSAWIKMPTDEEAAH
;
A
#
# COMPACT_ATOMS: atom_id res chain seq x y z
N MET A 1 1.85 22.93 -24.33
CA MET A 1 2.63 23.90 -23.54
C MET A 1 2.73 23.30 -22.15
N VAL A 2 3.92 22.90 -21.75
CA VAL A 2 4.19 22.32 -20.44
C VAL A 2 3.91 23.43 -19.42
N SER A 3 2.96 23.21 -18.50
CA SER A 3 2.68 24.13 -17.41
C SER A 3 3.96 24.27 -16.61
N GLY A 4 4.35 25.51 -16.32
CA GLY A 4 5.58 25.82 -15.61
C GLY A 4 5.64 25.09 -14.27
N ALA A 5 6.45 24.07 -14.20
CA ALA A 5 6.89 23.49 -12.94
C ALA A 5 7.63 24.64 -12.22
N GLN A 6 7.10 25.03 -11.05
CA GLN A 6 7.78 25.95 -10.15
C GLN A 6 9.11 25.29 -9.78
N GLU A 7 10.24 25.92 -10.10
CA GLU A 7 11.57 25.37 -9.78
C GLU A 7 11.65 25.13 -8.28
N SER A 8 11.91 23.87 -7.89
CA SER A 8 12.09 23.47 -6.50
C SER A 8 13.25 24.26 -5.89
N LYS A 9 13.04 24.86 -4.72
CA LYS A 9 14.09 25.52 -3.92
C LYS A 9 15.12 24.52 -3.39
N ILE A 10 14.72 23.23 -3.28
CA ILE A 10 15.59 22.14 -2.85
C ILE A 10 16.24 21.53 -4.08
N ASN A 11 17.46 21.98 -4.37
CA ASN A 11 18.26 21.49 -5.51
C ASN A 11 19.04 20.22 -5.13
N ARG A 12 18.40 19.22 -4.52
CA ARG A 12 19.01 17.92 -4.21
C ARG A 12 17.95 16.82 -4.15
N ARG A 13 18.38 15.58 -4.33
CA ARG A 13 17.56 14.41 -4.00
C ARG A 13 17.25 14.36 -2.50
N LEU A 14 16.10 13.80 -2.15
CA LEU A 14 15.78 13.46 -0.77
C LEU A 14 16.68 12.32 -0.30
N ARG A 15 17.24 12.43 0.88
CA ARG A 15 18.08 11.39 1.48
C ARG A 15 17.16 10.36 2.15
N LEU A 16 17.29 9.11 1.71
CA LEU A 16 16.47 8.00 2.17
C LEU A 16 17.28 7.04 3.03
N GLY A 17 16.73 6.70 4.17
CA GLY A 17 17.19 5.58 4.98
C GLY A 17 16.39 4.31 4.70
N MET A 18 16.96 3.14 4.97
CA MET A 18 16.25 1.85 4.88
C MET A 18 16.37 1.06 6.18
N VAL A 19 15.25 0.54 6.67
CA VAL A 19 15.23 -0.42 7.78
C VAL A 19 14.64 -1.73 7.30
N GLY A 20 15.41 -2.83 7.43
CA GLY A 20 15.09 -4.12 6.84
C GLY A 20 15.40 -4.18 5.34
N GLY A 21 14.88 -5.19 4.66
CA GLY A 21 15.00 -5.32 3.20
C GLY A 21 16.42 -5.54 2.68
N GLY A 22 17.30 -6.17 3.46
CA GLY A 22 18.66 -6.50 3.08
C GLY A 22 18.75 -7.39 1.83
N PRO A 23 19.98 -7.79 1.42
CA PRO A 23 20.19 -8.64 0.27
C PRO A 23 19.33 -9.91 0.30
N GLY A 24 18.73 -10.26 -0.84
CA GLY A 24 17.83 -11.40 -0.97
C GLY A 24 16.40 -11.19 -0.46
N ALA A 25 16.04 -10.00 0.07
CA ALA A 25 14.67 -9.65 0.40
C ALA A 25 13.96 -9.08 -0.83
N PHE A 26 12.87 -9.74 -1.27
CA PHE A 26 12.10 -9.31 -2.45
C PHE A 26 11.62 -7.85 -2.32
N ILE A 27 10.88 -7.56 -1.26
CA ILE A 27 10.27 -6.22 -1.13
C ILE A 27 11.32 -5.11 -0.92
N GLY A 28 12.42 -5.39 -0.24
CA GLY A 28 13.52 -4.43 -0.11
C GLY A 28 14.16 -4.06 -1.46
N ALA A 29 14.24 -5.02 -2.40
CA ALA A 29 14.70 -4.73 -3.76
C ALA A 29 13.71 -3.85 -4.52
N VAL A 30 12.41 -4.08 -4.36
CA VAL A 30 11.35 -3.26 -4.95
C VAL A 30 11.42 -1.82 -4.45
N HIS A 31 11.50 -1.61 -3.14
CA HIS A 31 11.64 -0.26 -2.54
C HIS A 31 12.87 0.48 -3.07
N ARG A 32 14.02 -0.21 -3.17
CA ARG A 32 15.25 0.41 -3.72
C ARG A 32 15.12 0.77 -5.20
N ALA A 33 14.46 -0.07 -6.00
CA ALA A 33 14.21 0.21 -7.40
C ALA A 33 13.26 1.41 -7.56
N ALA A 34 12.15 1.41 -6.83
CA ALA A 34 11.17 2.48 -6.82
C ALA A 34 11.76 3.84 -6.41
N ALA A 35 12.56 3.86 -5.34
CA ALA A 35 13.20 5.07 -4.86
C ALA A 35 14.17 5.70 -5.88
N ARG A 36 14.74 4.88 -6.79
CA ARG A 36 15.72 5.34 -7.79
C ARG A 36 15.11 5.64 -9.14
N LEU A 37 13.91 5.12 -9.43
CA LEU A 37 13.35 5.14 -10.78
C LEU A 37 13.16 6.57 -11.32
N ASP A 38 12.66 7.47 -10.50
CA ASP A 38 12.37 8.87 -10.87
C ASP A 38 13.48 9.84 -10.43
N ASP A 39 14.61 9.32 -9.96
CA ASP A 39 15.78 10.11 -9.52
C ASP A 39 15.51 11.12 -8.37
N LEU A 40 14.45 10.89 -7.58
CA LEU A 40 14.02 11.77 -6.50
C LEU A 40 14.70 11.47 -5.16
N TYR A 41 15.25 10.26 -5.00
CA TYR A 41 15.86 9.82 -3.75
C TYR A 41 17.30 9.33 -3.92
N GLU A 42 18.10 9.57 -2.88
CA GLU A 42 19.40 8.95 -2.68
C GLU A 42 19.39 8.10 -1.40
N ILE A 43 19.69 6.81 -1.52
CA ILE A 43 19.72 5.91 -0.35
C ILE A 43 21.07 6.07 0.35
N THR A 44 21.08 6.72 1.51
CA THR A 44 22.29 7.15 2.20
C THR A 44 22.57 6.42 3.50
N ALA A 45 21.56 5.79 4.11
CA ALA A 45 21.66 5.14 5.41
C ALA A 45 20.87 3.84 5.48
N ALA A 46 21.30 2.87 6.28
CA ALA A 46 20.57 1.62 6.42
C ALA A 46 20.83 0.91 7.75
N ALA A 47 19.76 0.24 8.26
CA ALA A 47 19.79 -0.77 9.31
C ALA A 47 19.08 -2.03 8.77
N LEU A 48 19.80 -2.89 8.04
CA LEU A 48 19.20 -3.95 7.19
C LEU A 48 18.93 -5.26 7.93
N SER A 49 19.48 -5.43 9.12
CA SER A 49 19.36 -6.66 9.92
C SER A 49 19.47 -6.33 11.40
N ALA A 50 18.85 -7.14 12.24
CA ALA A 50 19.08 -7.13 13.69
C ALA A 50 20.50 -7.61 14.07
N ASP A 51 21.17 -8.32 13.18
CA ASP A 51 22.58 -8.70 13.30
C ASP A 51 23.42 -7.55 12.73
N PRO A 52 24.24 -6.86 13.55
CA PRO A 52 25.05 -5.72 13.12
C PRO A 52 26.03 -6.03 11.99
N GLN A 53 26.64 -7.24 12.02
CA GLN A 53 27.58 -7.64 10.99
C GLN A 53 26.87 -7.83 9.64
N LYS A 54 25.71 -8.53 9.64
CA LYS A 54 24.89 -8.70 8.43
C LYS A 54 24.34 -7.37 7.93
N SER A 55 24.00 -6.43 8.83
CA SER A 55 23.58 -5.08 8.46
C SER A 55 24.69 -4.34 7.72
N ALA A 56 25.91 -4.34 8.26
CA ALA A 56 27.06 -3.69 7.66
C ALA A 56 27.48 -4.32 6.31
N GLU A 57 27.50 -5.65 6.23
CA GLU A 57 27.80 -6.38 5.00
C GLU A 57 26.73 -6.12 3.92
N GLY A 58 25.45 -6.12 4.32
CA GLY A 58 24.33 -5.80 3.45
C GLY A 58 24.40 -4.38 2.89
N ALA A 59 24.66 -3.39 3.74
CA ALA A 59 24.84 -2.00 3.32
C ALA A 59 25.99 -1.84 2.33
N ARG A 60 27.13 -2.49 2.61
CA ARG A 60 28.30 -2.49 1.73
C ARG A 60 27.97 -3.08 0.37
N SER A 61 27.30 -4.25 0.33
CA SER A 61 26.93 -4.92 -0.92
C SER A 61 25.94 -4.10 -1.76
N LEU A 62 25.07 -3.33 -1.11
CA LEU A 62 24.10 -2.44 -1.75
C LEU A 62 24.65 -1.03 -2.01
N ARG A 63 25.93 -0.77 -1.67
CA ARG A 63 26.61 0.53 -1.82
C ARG A 63 25.89 1.65 -1.07
N ILE A 64 25.38 1.36 0.14
CA ILE A 64 24.78 2.35 1.02
C ILE A 64 25.87 2.90 1.94
N PRO A 65 26.11 4.22 1.96
CA PRO A 65 27.29 4.80 2.63
C PRO A 65 27.31 4.59 4.14
N ARG A 66 26.16 4.70 4.82
CA ARG A 66 26.06 4.62 6.28
C ARG A 66 25.29 3.38 6.70
N ALA A 67 25.92 2.54 7.50
CA ALA A 67 25.34 1.34 8.09
C ALA A 67 25.22 1.48 9.60
N TYR A 68 24.08 1.09 10.14
CA TYR A 68 23.79 1.13 11.57
C TYR A 68 23.51 -0.27 12.12
N SER A 69 23.84 -0.45 13.40
CA SER A 69 23.62 -1.74 14.11
C SER A 69 22.15 -1.97 14.47
N SER A 70 21.38 -0.89 14.63
CA SER A 70 19.93 -0.94 14.92
C SER A 70 19.21 0.26 14.31
N PHE A 71 17.89 0.15 14.21
CA PHE A 71 17.07 1.26 13.72
C PHE A 71 16.97 2.41 14.74
N GLU A 72 17.06 2.10 16.04
CA GLU A 72 17.09 3.13 17.10
C GLU A 72 18.36 3.97 17.02
N GLU A 73 19.49 3.33 16.80
CA GLU A 73 20.75 4.04 16.56
C GLU A 73 20.66 4.91 15.32
N MET A 74 20.15 4.34 14.22
CA MET A 74 19.99 5.07 12.96
C MET A 74 19.08 6.30 13.13
N ALA A 75 17.91 6.16 13.75
CA ALA A 75 16.99 7.29 13.97
C ALA A 75 17.64 8.40 14.78
N ARG A 76 18.32 8.05 15.88
CA ARG A 76 18.97 9.00 16.77
C ARG A 76 20.17 9.73 16.12
N GLU A 77 20.97 9.00 15.37
CA GLU A 77 22.20 9.58 14.79
C GLU A 77 21.88 10.37 13.51
N GLU A 78 20.97 9.88 12.65
CA GLU A 78 20.58 10.60 11.44
C GLU A 78 19.86 11.92 11.76
N ALA A 79 19.05 11.97 12.81
CA ALA A 79 18.39 13.20 13.25
C ALA A 79 19.35 14.34 13.68
N LYS A 80 20.56 13.99 14.09
CA LYS A 80 21.57 14.97 14.53
C LYS A 80 22.45 15.49 13.38
N ARG A 81 22.43 14.84 12.25
CA ARG A 81 23.34 15.13 11.14
C ARG A 81 22.80 16.27 10.27
N PRO A 82 23.65 17.20 9.83
CA PRO A 82 23.26 18.20 8.84
C PRO A 82 22.98 17.58 7.45
N ASP A 83 23.54 16.40 7.18
CA ASP A 83 23.34 15.57 5.98
C ASP A 83 22.51 14.31 6.30
N GLY A 84 21.69 14.33 7.35
CA GLY A 84 20.84 13.23 7.77
C GLY A 84 19.74 12.90 6.75
N ILE A 85 19.05 11.79 6.96
CA ILE A 85 17.97 11.34 6.08
C ILE A 85 16.72 12.22 6.23
N ASP A 86 16.05 12.49 5.12
CA ASP A 86 14.76 13.17 5.10
C ASP A 86 13.60 12.18 5.40
N ALA A 87 13.74 10.95 4.94
CA ALA A 87 12.74 9.90 5.12
C ALA A 87 13.37 8.52 5.35
N VAL A 88 12.61 7.62 5.94
CA VAL A 88 12.98 6.20 6.10
C VAL A 88 11.97 5.29 5.40
N ALA A 89 12.46 4.28 4.67
CA ALA A 89 11.66 3.17 4.15
C ALA A 89 11.74 1.98 5.11
N ILE A 90 10.59 1.49 5.58
CA ILE A 90 10.46 0.38 6.52
C ILE A 90 9.97 -0.85 5.75
N THR A 91 10.82 -1.87 5.69
CA THR A 91 10.63 -3.11 4.94
C THR A 91 10.92 -4.34 5.80
N THR A 92 10.65 -4.20 7.09
CA THR A 92 10.77 -5.25 8.10
C THR A 92 9.57 -6.20 8.08
N PRO A 93 9.59 -7.34 8.79
CA PRO A 93 8.38 -8.06 9.14
C PRO A 93 7.38 -7.19 9.92
N ASN A 94 6.08 -7.44 9.75
CA ASN A 94 4.99 -6.57 10.20
C ASN A 94 5.05 -6.17 11.68
N HIS A 95 5.43 -7.10 12.57
CA HIS A 95 5.50 -6.85 14.02
C HIS A 95 6.52 -5.77 14.43
N LEU A 96 7.39 -5.34 13.51
CA LEU A 96 8.36 -4.27 13.77
C LEU A 96 7.91 -2.91 13.24
N HIS A 97 6.89 -2.84 12.36
CA HIS A 97 6.50 -1.60 11.69
C HIS A 97 6.20 -0.48 12.69
N HIS A 98 5.39 -0.74 13.71
CA HIS A 98 5.03 0.25 14.74
C HIS A 98 6.27 0.83 15.43
N ARG A 99 7.12 -0.03 16.01
CA ARG A 99 8.31 0.40 16.76
C ARG A 99 9.27 1.20 15.91
N VAL A 100 9.54 0.73 14.69
CA VAL A 100 10.43 1.40 13.75
C VAL A 100 9.86 2.74 13.33
N ALA A 101 8.62 2.78 12.86
CA ALA A 101 7.97 4.01 12.42
C ALA A 101 7.94 5.07 13.54
N LYS A 102 7.56 4.67 14.76
CA LYS A 102 7.51 5.57 15.91
C LYS A 102 8.88 6.16 16.27
N ALA A 103 9.95 5.36 16.17
CA ALA A 103 11.30 5.84 16.44
C ALA A 103 11.73 6.97 15.47
N PHE A 104 11.42 6.81 14.17
CA PHE A 104 11.77 7.83 13.17
C PHE A 104 10.85 9.05 13.23
N LEU A 105 9.55 8.88 13.45
CA LEU A 105 8.62 10.00 13.67
C LEU A 105 9.05 10.87 14.86
N ASN A 106 9.41 10.24 15.99
CA ASN A 106 9.90 10.94 17.16
C ASN A 106 11.27 11.62 16.93
N ALA A 107 12.03 11.17 15.96
CA ALA A 107 13.29 11.76 15.53
C ALA A 107 13.12 12.87 14.47
N GLY A 108 11.88 13.21 14.07
CA GLY A 108 11.59 14.24 13.07
C GLY A 108 11.79 13.79 11.62
N ILE A 109 11.82 12.48 11.35
CA ILE A 109 12.08 11.88 10.03
C ILE A 109 10.78 11.35 9.45
N HIS A 110 10.49 11.66 8.17
CA HIS A 110 9.35 11.16 7.41
C HIS A 110 9.40 9.65 7.22
N VAL A 111 8.24 9.00 7.03
CA VAL A 111 8.15 7.55 6.98
C VAL A 111 7.46 7.05 5.71
N ILE A 112 8.05 6.04 5.09
CA ILE A 112 7.46 5.18 4.05
C ILE A 112 7.39 3.77 4.64
N CYS A 113 6.20 3.30 4.98
CA CYS A 113 6.02 2.01 5.66
C CYS A 113 5.39 0.98 4.73
N ASP A 114 5.90 -0.25 4.76
CA ASP A 114 5.23 -1.36 4.07
C ASP A 114 3.90 -1.70 4.76
N LYS A 115 3.04 -2.38 4.03
CA LYS A 115 1.73 -2.87 4.51
C LYS A 115 1.85 -4.31 5.07
N PRO A 116 0.91 -4.77 5.91
CA PRO A 116 -0.06 -3.98 6.67
C PRO A 116 0.63 -3.01 7.64
N LEU A 117 -0.07 -1.94 8.02
CA LEU A 117 0.53 -0.86 8.82
C LEU A 117 1.19 -1.37 10.12
N THR A 118 0.49 -2.26 10.81
CA THR A 118 0.91 -2.87 12.10
C THR A 118 0.41 -4.31 12.21
N THR A 119 0.55 -4.94 13.38
CA THR A 119 -0.05 -6.24 13.68
C THR A 119 -1.26 -6.15 14.61
N THR A 120 -1.50 -4.99 15.22
CA THR A 120 -2.66 -4.73 16.10
C THR A 120 -3.31 -3.40 15.73
N VAL A 121 -4.58 -3.22 16.06
CA VAL A 121 -5.30 -1.96 15.88
C VAL A 121 -4.76 -0.88 16.81
N GLU A 122 -4.42 -1.24 18.04
CA GLU A 122 -3.89 -0.33 19.06
C GLU A 122 -2.59 0.34 18.60
N ASP A 123 -1.68 -0.43 18.00
CA ASP A 123 -0.43 0.09 17.44
C ASP A 123 -0.71 1.01 16.23
N ALA A 124 -1.72 0.70 15.42
CA ALA A 124 -2.10 1.54 14.29
C ALA A 124 -2.71 2.89 14.75
N VAL A 125 -3.55 2.86 15.78
CA VAL A 125 -4.10 4.07 16.43
C VAL A 125 -2.98 4.93 17.01
N ASP A 126 -2.03 4.32 17.74
CA ASP A 126 -0.89 5.04 18.30
C ASP A 126 -0.01 5.70 17.22
N LEU A 127 0.22 5.00 16.09
CA LEU A 127 0.90 5.61 14.94
C LEU A 127 0.11 6.77 14.34
N ALA A 128 -1.20 6.63 14.16
CA ALA A 128 -2.04 7.70 13.61
C ALA A 128 -1.99 8.96 14.50
N LYS A 129 -2.05 8.78 15.82
CA LYS A 129 -1.86 9.87 16.80
C LYS A 129 -0.46 10.50 16.71
N THR A 130 0.59 9.67 16.58
CA THR A 130 1.97 10.15 16.46
C THR A 130 2.18 10.94 15.18
N VAL A 131 1.67 10.48 14.03
CA VAL A 131 1.73 11.20 12.75
C VAL A 131 1.01 12.54 12.84
N THR A 132 -0.18 12.56 13.45
CA THR A 132 -0.94 13.81 13.66
C THR A 132 -0.18 14.80 14.54
N ALA A 133 0.42 14.32 15.63
CA ALA A 133 1.15 15.16 16.58
C ALA A 133 2.45 15.74 15.99
N THR A 134 3.16 14.95 15.18
CA THR A 134 4.42 15.39 14.54
C THR A 134 4.20 16.16 13.25
N GLY A 135 3.06 15.99 12.59
CA GLY A 135 2.75 16.55 11.29
C GLY A 135 3.70 16.08 10.18
N LEU A 136 4.41 14.98 10.38
CA LEU A 136 5.32 14.41 9.40
C LEU A 136 4.56 13.66 8.30
N ILE A 137 5.17 13.57 7.12
CA ILE A 137 4.61 12.78 6.01
C ILE A 137 4.79 11.29 6.32
N PHE A 138 3.71 10.54 6.17
CA PHE A 138 3.66 9.10 6.37
C PHE A 138 2.93 8.43 5.19
N GLY A 139 3.65 7.67 4.40
CA GLY A 139 3.06 6.87 3.31
C GLY A 139 3.03 5.39 3.63
N VAL A 140 1.93 4.71 3.26
CA VAL A 140 1.80 3.25 3.33
C VAL A 140 1.82 2.68 1.91
N THR A 141 2.63 1.65 1.67
CA THR A 141 2.86 1.17 0.31
C THR A 141 1.77 0.23 -0.22
N TYR A 142 0.53 0.72 -0.25
CA TYR A 142 -0.55 0.07 -1.01
C TYR A 142 -0.34 0.30 -2.51
N THR A 143 0.56 -0.47 -3.09
CA THR A 143 1.13 -0.29 -4.43
C THR A 143 0.11 -0.08 -5.53
N TYR A 144 -1.04 -0.74 -5.47
CA TYR A 144 -2.01 -0.74 -6.56
C TYR A 144 -2.64 0.62 -6.82
N THR A 145 -2.59 1.54 -5.85
CA THR A 145 -3.02 2.94 -6.03
C THR A 145 -2.06 3.78 -6.87
N GLY A 146 -0.85 3.28 -7.09
CA GLY A 146 0.16 3.93 -7.94
C GLY A 146 -0.02 3.69 -9.43
N TYR A 147 -0.84 2.72 -9.85
CA TYR A 147 -1.09 2.50 -11.28
C TYR A 147 -1.86 3.67 -11.91
N PRO A 148 -1.41 4.22 -13.04
CA PRO A 148 -2.11 5.32 -13.73
C PRO A 148 -3.58 5.00 -14.04
N ILE A 149 -3.86 3.78 -14.48
CA ILE A 149 -5.22 3.33 -14.81
C ILE A 149 -6.12 3.22 -13.57
N VAL A 150 -5.58 2.88 -12.41
CA VAL A 150 -6.34 2.88 -11.15
C VAL A 150 -6.69 4.31 -10.73
N ARG A 151 -5.78 5.28 -10.93
CA ARG A 151 -6.05 6.70 -10.74
C ARG A 151 -7.09 7.21 -11.72
N GLN A 152 -7.05 6.77 -12.98
CA GLN A 152 -8.09 7.07 -13.95
C GLN A 152 -9.46 6.53 -13.51
N ALA A 153 -9.51 5.29 -13.03
CA ALA A 153 -10.75 4.71 -12.51
C ALA A 153 -11.32 5.55 -11.35
N ARG A 154 -10.46 6.00 -10.42
CA ARG A 154 -10.86 6.91 -9.34
C ARG A 154 -11.42 8.23 -9.86
N GLU A 155 -10.75 8.88 -10.80
CA GLU A 155 -11.21 10.16 -11.39
C GLU A 155 -12.59 9.99 -12.05
N MET A 156 -12.82 8.90 -12.79
CA MET A 156 -14.11 8.60 -13.42
C MET A 156 -15.22 8.35 -12.41
N VAL A 157 -14.93 7.60 -11.35
CA VAL A 157 -15.91 7.32 -10.29
C VAL A 157 -16.28 8.60 -9.56
N LEU A 158 -15.30 9.36 -9.08
CA LEU A 158 -15.53 10.60 -8.33
C LEU A 158 -16.09 11.72 -9.23
N GLY A 159 -15.79 11.69 -10.53
CA GLY A 159 -16.40 12.55 -11.54
C GLY A 159 -17.84 12.22 -11.88
N GLY A 160 -18.42 11.16 -11.27
CA GLY A 160 -19.83 10.77 -11.42
C GLY A 160 -20.17 10.07 -12.74
N GLU A 161 -19.17 9.58 -13.49
CA GLU A 161 -19.42 8.89 -14.78
C GLU A 161 -20.21 7.59 -14.60
N LEU A 162 -20.08 6.93 -13.43
CA LEU A 162 -20.83 5.70 -13.13
C LEU A 162 -22.23 6.00 -12.55
N GLY A 163 -22.52 7.24 -12.14
CA GLY A 163 -23.67 7.55 -11.32
C GLY A 163 -23.48 7.01 -9.88
N ARG A 164 -24.57 6.91 -9.11
CA ARG A 164 -24.50 6.31 -7.76
C ARG A 164 -24.03 4.86 -7.85
N ILE A 165 -23.03 4.50 -7.08
CA ILE A 165 -22.49 3.14 -7.04
C ILE A 165 -23.51 2.22 -6.37
N ARG A 166 -23.74 1.04 -6.97
CA ARG A 166 -24.69 0.03 -6.48
C ARG A 166 -23.96 -1.22 -5.97
N MET A 167 -22.99 -1.71 -6.76
CA MET A 167 -22.30 -2.97 -6.48
C MET A 167 -20.82 -2.86 -6.76
N ILE A 168 -20.01 -3.46 -5.87
CA ILE A 168 -18.56 -3.56 -6.00
C ILE A 168 -18.16 -5.01 -5.83
N GLN A 169 -17.31 -5.51 -6.72
CA GLN A 169 -16.70 -6.82 -6.60
C GLN A 169 -15.19 -6.67 -6.68
N VAL A 170 -14.49 -7.13 -5.67
CA VAL A 170 -13.03 -7.17 -5.65
C VAL A 170 -12.57 -8.57 -5.31
N GLU A 171 -11.60 -9.07 -6.06
CA GLU A 171 -11.00 -10.37 -5.82
C GLU A 171 -9.48 -10.26 -5.90
N TYR A 172 -8.79 -10.96 -5.01
CA TYR A 172 -7.34 -11.10 -5.05
C TYR A 172 -6.95 -12.55 -4.83
N ALA A 173 -6.73 -13.25 -5.91
CA ALA A 173 -6.43 -14.68 -5.92
C ALA A 173 -4.98 -14.95 -6.32
N GLN A 174 -4.35 -15.86 -5.59
CA GLN A 174 -3.00 -16.37 -5.81
C GLN A 174 -2.99 -17.88 -5.53
N ASP A 175 -1.98 -18.61 -6.01
CA ASP A 175 -1.82 -20.05 -5.74
C ASP A 175 -0.51 -20.44 -5.04
N TRP A 176 0.36 -19.47 -4.77
CA TRP A 176 1.72 -19.74 -4.29
C TRP A 176 1.79 -20.41 -2.90
N LEU A 177 0.74 -20.30 -2.09
CA LEU A 177 0.61 -20.98 -0.79
C LEU A 177 -0.37 -22.18 -0.83
N ALA A 178 -0.71 -22.68 -2.02
CA ALA A 178 -1.61 -23.84 -2.15
C ALA A 178 -1.08 -25.11 -1.49
N THR A 179 0.22 -25.18 -1.21
CA THR A 179 0.86 -26.25 -0.44
C THR A 179 1.53 -25.67 0.82
N ARG A 180 1.94 -26.51 1.74
CA ARG A 180 2.60 -26.12 3.00
C ARG A 180 4.05 -25.70 2.78
N LEU A 181 4.27 -24.59 2.06
CA LEU A 181 5.61 -24.07 1.72
C LEU A 181 6.41 -23.64 2.96
N GLU A 182 5.76 -23.23 4.03
CA GLU A 182 6.40 -22.86 5.31
C GLU A 182 7.21 -23.99 5.92
N SER A 183 6.88 -25.24 5.61
CA SER A 183 7.64 -26.42 6.07
C SER A 183 8.89 -26.73 5.24
N THR A 184 9.08 -26.05 4.10
CA THR A 184 10.20 -26.31 3.17
C THR A 184 11.40 -25.41 3.39
N GLY A 185 11.34 -24.45 4.34
CA GLY A 185 12.34 -23.42 4.53
C GLY A 185 12.25 -22.26 3.54
N GLN A 186 11.16 -22.15 2.79
CA GLN A 186 10.89 -21.00 1.92
C GLN A 186 10.68 -19.75 2.77
N LYS A 187 11.63 -18.83 2.68
CA LYS A 187 11.78 -17.70 3.59
C LYS A 187 10.55 -16.78 3.65
N GLN A 188 9.84 -16.59 2.51
CA GLN A 188 8.67 -15.71 2.46
C GLN A 188 7.44 -16.36 3.10
N ALA A 189 7.27 -17.67 2.94
CA ALA A 189 6.21 -18.44 3.57
C ALA A 189 6.44 -18.54 5.09
N ASP A 190 7.69 -18.80 5.53
CA ASP A 190 8.07 -18.99 6.93
C ASP A 190 7.58 -17.85 7.86
N TRP A 191 7.80 -16.59 7.48
CA TRP A 191 7.40 -15.48 8.35
C TRP A 191 5.93 -15.05 8.14
N ARG A 192 5.35 -15.23 6.92
CA ARG A 192 3.96 -14.82 6.63
C ARG A 192 2.92 -15.73 7.25
N THR A 193 3.26 -16.99 7.47
CA THR A 193 2.37 -17.97 8.12
C THR A 193 2.60 -18.09 9.63
N ASP A 194 3.53 -17.28 10.17
CA ASP A 194 3.78 -17.20 11.62
C ASP A 194 3.02 -15.99 12.23
N PRO A 195 1.99 -16.24 13.07
CA PRO A 195 1.19 -15.16 13.65
C PRO A 195 2.00 -14.21 14.55
N ALA A 196 3.12 -14.65 15.11
CA ALA A 196 4.00 -13.80 15.92
C ALA A 196 4.74 -12.74 15.10
N ARG A 197 4.86 -12.94 13.79
CA ARG A 197 5.63 -12.08 12.86
C ARG A 197 4.74 -11.34 11.88
N SER A 198 3.71 -11.98 11.34
CA SER A 198 2.80 -11.39 10.38
C SER A 198 1.57 -10.73 11.00
N GLY A 199 1.21 -11.09 12.24
CA GLY A 199 -0.02 -10.68 12.91
C GLY A 199 -1.11 -11.74 12.82
N PRO A 200 -2.35 -11.41 13.20
CA PRO A 200 -3.43 -12.38 13.39
C PRO A 200 -4.08 -12.89 12.10
N GLY A 201 -3.80 -12.27 10.94
CA GLY A 201 -4.35 -12.68 9.64
C GLY A 201 -3.26 -13.12 8.67
N GLY A 202 -3.52 -14.20 7.95
CA GLY A 202 -2.70 -14.70 6.84
C GLY A 202 -3.08 -14.02 5.53
N CYS A 203 -3.89 -14.70 4.72
CA CYS A 203 -4.40 -14.19 3.45
C CYS A 203 -5.15 -12.86 3.60
N VAL A 204 -6.05 -12.76 4.61
CA VAL A 204 -6.80 -11.53 4.85
C VAL A 204 -5.89 -10.34 5.16
N GLY A 205 -4.81 -10.55 5.93
CA GLY A 205 -3.82 -9.52 6.27
C GLY A 205 -2.87 -9.18 5.13
N ASP A 206 -2.41 -10.19 4.38
CA ASP A 206 -1.42 -10.00 3.33
C ASP A 206 -2.04 -9.39 2.06
N ILE A 207 -3.11 -9.98 1.53
CA ILE A 207 -3.72 -9.57 0.26
C ILE A 207 -5.14 -9.02 0.39
N GLY A 208 -5.92 -9.46 1.40
CA GLY A 208 -7.27 -8.92 1.64
C GLY A 208 -7.27 -7.42 1.93
N THR A 209 -6.29 -6.93 2.70
CA THR A 209 -6.12 -5.49 2.99
C THR A 209 -5.85 -4.66 1.73
N HIS A 210 -5.12 -5.20 0.75
CA HIS A 210 -4.94 -4.54 -0.56
C HIS A 210 -6.25 -4.42 -1.32
N ALA A 211 -7.02 -5.51 -1.39
CA ALA A 211 -8.30 -5.52 -2.08
C ALA A 211 -9.28 -4.51 -1.43
N PHE A 212 -9.35 -4.49 -0.11
CA PHE A 212 -10.19 -3.55 0.65
C PHE A 212 -9.77 -2.10 0.40
N GLN A 213 -8.47 -1.78 0.50
CA GLN A 213 -7.95 -0.44 0.32
C GLN A 213 -8.14 0.06 -1.13
N LEU A 214 -7.98 -0.84 -2.13
CA LEU A 214 -8.20 -0.49 -3.54
C LEU A 214 -9.65 -0.03 -3.80
N VAL A 215 -10.63 -0.69 -3.18
CA VAL A 215 -12.04 -0.26 -3.28
C VAL A 215 -12.22 1.14 -2.70
N SER A 216 -11.78 1.37 -1.47
CA SER A 216 -11.89 2.67 -0.81
C SER A 216 -11.18 3.76 -1.60
N PHE A 217 -9.98 3.47 -2.13
CA PHE A 217 -9.23 4.38 -2.96
C PHE A 217 -9.98 4.79 -4.23
N VAL A 218 -10.50 3.83 -4.99
CA VAL A 218 -11.15 4.12 -6.28
C VAL A 218 -12.51 4.77 -6.10
N THR A 219 -13.27 4.33 -5.10
CA THR A 219 -14.67 4.78 -4.94
C THR A 219 -14.83 5.97 -4.01
N GLY A 220 -13.91 6.18 -3.07
CA GLY A 220 -14.08 7.13 -1.98
C GLY A 220 -15.12 6.69 -0.94
N LEU A 221 -15.72 5.50 -1.08
CA LEU A 221 -16.72 5.00 -0.17
C LEU A 221 -16.10 4.45 1.12
N THR A 222 -16.81 4.63 2.23
CA THR A 222 -16.47 4.09 3.54
C THR A 222 -17.27 2.83 3.82
N CYS A 223 -16.63 1.75 4.24
CA CYS A 223 -17.29 0.53 4.68
C CYS A 223 -17.90 0.76 6.06
N GLU A 224 -19.21 0.52 6.20
CA GLU A 224 -19.95 0.69 7.45
C GLU A 224 -20.05 -0.59 8.27
N GLU A 225 -20.19 -1.74 7.59
CA GLU A 225 -20.22 -3.06 8.24
C GLU A 225 -19.84 -4.16 7.26
N LEU A 226 -19.38 -5.27 7.80
CA LEU A 226 -19.00 -6.44 7.01
C LEU A 226 -19.42 -7.76 7.69
N ALA A 227 -19.58 -8.81 6.85
CA ALA A 227 -19.71 -10.19 7.28
C ALA A 227 -18.68 -11.04 6.53
N ALA A 228 -17.92 -11.86 7.24
CA ALA A 228 -16.79 -12.59 6.67
C ALA A 228 -16.77 -14.08 7.07
N ASP A 229 -16.26 -14.91 6.15
CA ASP A 229 -15.85 -16.29 6.37
C ASP A 229 -14.34 -16.38 6.10
N VAL A 230 -13.56 -16.56 7.17
CA VAL A 230 -12.11 -16.68 7.15
C VAL A 230 -11.73 -18.13 7.40
N THR A 231 -11.06 -18.77 6.46
CA THR A 231 -10.83 -20.21 6.45
C THR A 231 -9.36 -20.55 6.26
N THR A 232 -8.92 -21.64 6.89
CA THR A 232 -7.61 -22.28 6.66
C THR A 232 -7.85 -23.66 6.04
N PHE A 233 -7.49 -23.84 4.78
CA PHE A 233 -7.65 -25.10 4.07
C PHE A 233 -6.40 -25.99 4.10
N VAL A 234 -5.20 -25.37 4.11
CA VAL A 234 -3.96 -26.13 4.14
C VAL A 234 -3.75 -26.71 5.56
N PRO A 235 -3.64 -28.04 5.69
CA PRO A 235 -3.49 -28.69 7.00
C PRO A 235 -2.31 -28.12 7.82
N ASP A 236 -2.52 -27.99 9.14
CA ASP A 236 -1.54 -27.51 10.13
C ASP A 236 -1.05 -26.06 9.91
N ARG A 237 -1.58 -25.31 8.94
CA ARG A 237 -1.32 -23.88 8.81
C ARG A 237 -1.98 -23.13 9.96
N LYS A 238 -1.27 -22.16 10.54
CA LYS A 238 -1.76 -21.42 11.71
C LYS A 238 -2.64 -20.22 11.36
N LEU A 239 -2.49 -19.68 10.17
CA LEU A 239 -3.23 -18.52 9.70
C LEU A 239 -4.12 -18.88 8.51
N ASP A 240 -5.07 -18.02 8.22
CA ASP A 240 -5.98 -18.17 7.10
C ASP A 240 -5.24 -18.14 5.75
N ASP A 241 -5.78 -18.88 4.79
CA ASP A 241 -5.32 -18.90 3.40
C ASP A 241 -6.43 -18.55 2.40
N ASN A 242 -7.65 -18.31 2.93
CA ASN A 242 -8.80 -17.87 2.15
C ASN A 242 -9.76 -17.02 2.99
N VAL A 243 -10.36 -15.99 2.39
CA VAL A 243 -11.40 -15.18 3.01
C VAL A 243 -12.45 -14.75 1.99
N GLN A 244 -13.72 -14.83 2.38
CA GLN A 244 -14.85 -14.24 1.67
C GLN A 244 -15.54 -13.21 2.55
N VAL A 245 -15.81 -12.01 2.02
CA VAL A 245 -16.40 -10.91 2.78
C VAL A 245 -17.55 -10.28 1.98
N LEU A 246 -18.68 -10.06 2.66
CA LEU A 246 -19.75 -9.17 2.22
C LEU A 246 -19.57 -7.82 2.91
N LEU A 247 -19.76 -6.73 2.17
CA LEU A 247 -19.49 -5.37 2.63
C LEU A 247 -20.69 -4.47 2.37
N HIS A 248 -21.03 -3.67 3.36
CA HIS A 248 -21.96 -2.55 3.21
C HIS A 248 -21.20 -1.24 3.30
N TYR A 249 -21.44 -0.37 2.34
CA TYR A 249 -20.81 0.93 2.26
C TYR A 249 -21.83 2.03 2.51
N ASN A 250 -21.35 3.20 2.91
CA ASN A 250 -22.14 4.42 2.91
C ASN A 250 -22.82 4.62 1.54
N GLU A 251 -23.84 5.48 1.47
CA GLU A 251 -24.65 5.73 0.26
C GLU A 251 -25.41 4.48 -0.24
N GLY A 252 -25.41 3.37 0.54
CA GLY A 252 -26.15 2.16 0.27
C GLY A 252 -25.52 1.20 -0.75
N ALA A 253 -24.30 1.43 -1.16
CA ALA A 253 -23.57 0.50 -2.02
C ALA A 253 -23.27 -0.82 -1.28
N LYS A 254 -23.25 -1.93 -2.02
CA LYS A 254 -22.92 -3.27 -1.52
C LYS A 254 -21.68 -3.80 -2.20
N GLY A 255 -20.90 -4.59 -1.47
CA GLY A 255 -19.68 -5.19 -2.03
C GLY A 255 -19.49 -6.64 -1.66
N SER A 256 -18.65 -7.29 -2.45
CA SER A 256 -18.07 -8.59 -2.13
C SER A 256 -16.57 -8.55 -2.34
N LEU A 257 -15.82 -9.12 -1.40
CA LEU A 257 -14.37 -9.29 -1.47
C LEU A 257 -14.05 -10.77 -1.30
N TRP A 258 -13.25 -11.30 -2.22
CA TRP A 258 -12.64 -12.60 -2.09
C TRP A 258 -11.13 -12.47 -2.18
N ALA A 259 -10.42 -13.03 -1.19
CA ALA A 259 -8.98 -13.17 -1.26
C ALA A 259 -8.56 -14.61 -0.94
N SER A 260 -7.62 -15.14 -1.70
CA SER A 260 -7.14 -16.52 -1.56
C SER A 260 -5.69 -16.63 -1.98
N GLN A 261 -4.89 -17.37 -1.20
CA GLN A 261 -3.51 -17.70 -1.57
C GLN A 261 -3.35 -19.19 -1.96
N ILE A 262 -4.48 -19.86 -2.17
CA ILE A 262 -4.56 -21.28 -2.47
C ILE A 262 -5.44 -21.58 -3.70
N ALA A 263 -5.59 -20.63 -4.62
CA ALA A 263 -6.46 -20.73 -5.79
C ALA A 263 -5.66 -21.07 -7.07
N PRO A 264 -5.45 -22.37 -7.41
CA PRO A 264 -4.60 -22.78 -8.53
C PRO A 264 -5.01 -22.12 -9.86
N GLY A 265 -4.01 -21.65 -10.59
CA GLY A 265 -4.19 -20.96 -11.87
C GLY A 265 -4.30 -19.44 -11.75
N ASN A 266 -4.11 -18.88 -10.54
CA ASN A 266 -4.01 -17.44 -10.32
C ASN A 266 -2.60 -17.09 -9.81
N GLU A 267 -1.84 -16.33 -10.56
CA GLU A 267 -0.48 -15.93 -10.17
C GLU A 267 -0.51 -14.74 -9.20
N ASN A 268 -1.18 -13.64 -9.62
CA ASN A 268 -1.35 -12.43 -8.81
C ASN A 268 -2.61 -11.66 -9.22
N ASN A 269 -3.73 -12.34 -9.28
CA ASN A 269 -4.97 -11.85 -9.88
C ASN A 269 -5.76 -10.97 -8.92
N LEU A 270 -5.39 -9.69 -8.84
CA LEU A 270 -6.22 -8.66 -8.22
C LEU A 270 -7.12 -8.03 -9.29
N ARG A 271 -8.43 -8.13 -9.11
CA ARG A 271 -9.43 -7.61 -10.02
C ARG A 271 -10.44 -6.75 -9.28
N LEU A 272 -10.80 -5.61 -9.85
CA LEU A 272 -11.82 -4.69 -9.34
C LEU A 272 -12.91 -4.45 -10.39
N ARG A 273 -14.16 -4.63 -10.00
CA ARG A 273 -15.36 -4.35 -10.81
C ARG A 273 -16.29 -3.44 -10.01
N ILE A 274 -16.72 -2.33 -10.62
CA ILE A 274 -17.62 -1.36 -10.00
C ILE A 274 -18.80 -1.12 -10.93
N TYR A 275 -20.01 -1.19 -10.40
CA TYR A 275 -21.26 -1.03 -11.12
C TYR A 275 -22.09 0.09 -10.50
N GLY A 276 -22.32 1.14 -11.25
CA GLY A 276 -23.18 2.26 -10.89
C GLY A 276 -24.51 2.26 -11.66
N GLU A 277 -25.26 3.32 -11.51
CA GLU A 277 -26.55 3.51 -12.20
C GLU A 277 -26.38 3.74 -13.70
N LYS A 278 -25.28 4.37 -14.12
CA LYS A 278 -25.05 4.81 -15.49
C LYS A 278 -24.03 3.96 -16.24
N ALA A 279 -23.07 3.38 -15.52
CA ALA A 279 -21.96 2.66 -16.13
C ALA A 279 -21.32 1.66 -15.16
N GLY A 280 -20.49 0.78 -15.72
CA GLY A 280 -19.61 -0.10 -14.98
C GLY A 280 -18.16 -0.01 -15.48
N LEU A 281 -17.22 -0.35 -14.61
CA LEU A 281 -15.79 -0.47 -14.96
C LEU A 281 -15.19 -1.77 -14.44
N CYS A 282 -14.13 -2.22 -15.10
CA CYS A 282 -13.34 -3.39 -14.70
C CYS A 282 -11.85 -3.11 -14.92
N TRP A 283 -11.06 -3.41 -13.89
CA TRP A 283 -9.59 -3.37 -13.95
C TRP A 283 -9.01 -4.67 -13.40
N GLU A 284 -7.87 -5.10 -13.97
CA GLU A 284 -7.14 -6.31 -13.60
C GLU A 284 -5.65 -6.00 -13.47
N GLN A 285 -5.03 -6.43 -12.38
CA GLN A 285 -3.63 -6.14 -12.07
C GLN A 285 -2.66 -6.81 -13.06
N GLU A 286 -2.97 -8.00 -13.56
CA GLU A 286 -2.12 -8.70 -14.54
C GLU A 286 -2.18 -8.07 -15.93
N ASN A 287 -3.15 -7.16 -16.17
CA ASN A 287 -3.25 -6.30 -17.35
C ASN A 287 -3.36 -4.81 -16.94
N PRO A 288 -2.40 -4.26 -16.17
CA PRO A 288 -2.59 -3.05 -15.39
C PRO A 288 -2.75 -1.78 -16.23
N ASN A 289 -2.36 -1.83 -17.51
CA ASN A 289 -2.39 -0.69 -18.43
C ASN A 289 -3.75 -0.51 -19.15
N ARG A 290 -4.77 -1.26 -18.74
CA ARG A 290 -6.07 -1.30 -19.41
C ARG A 290 -7.22 -1.18 -18.41
N LEU A 291 -8.26 -0.42 -18.78
CA LEU A 291 -9.52 -0.30 -18.05
C LEU A 291 -10.66 -0.54 -19.05
N THR A 292 -11.54 -1.48 -18.73
CA THR A 292 -12.79 -1.65 -19.46
C THR A 292 -13.85 -0.77 -18.81
N PHE A 293 -14.48 0.10 -19.60
CA PHE A 293 -15.59 0.96 -19.18
C PHE A 293 -16.79 0.76 -20.09
N THR A 294 -17.98 0.61 -19.51
CA THR A 294 -19.19 0.38 -20.27
C THR A 294 -20.34 1.22 -19.73
N ARG A 295 -20.86 2.15 -20.53
CA ARG A 295 -22.10 2.84 -20.21
C ARG A 295 -23.31 1.94 -20.45
N LEU A 296 -24.33 2.10 -19.64
CA LEU A 296 -25.55 1.33 -19.77
C LEU A 296 -26.17 1.55 -21.18
N GLY A 297 -26.37 0.45 -21.89
CA GLY A 297 -26.88 0.47 -23.27
C GLY A 297 -25.82 0.74 -24.36
N GLU A 298 -24.54 0.91 -24.01
CA GLU A 298 -23.47 1.12 -24.96
C GLU A 298 -22.52 -0.09 -25.06
N THR A 299 -21.71 -0.13 -26.12
CA THR A 299 -20.61 -1.08 -26.27
C THR A 299 -19.48 -0.76 -25.30
N ALA A 300 -18.82 -1.78 -24.76
CA ALA A 300 -17.67 -1.63 -23.90
C ALA A 300 -16.53 -0.88 -24.60
N ARG A 301 -15.90 0.03 -23.88
CA ARG A 301 -14.71 0.79 -24.32
C ARG A 301 -13.50 0.30 -23.55
N LEU A 302 -12.39 0.09 -24.24
CA LEU A 302 -11.10 -0.20 -23.64
C LEU A 302 -10.29 1.10 -23.56
N MET A 303 -10.02 1.56 -22.35
CA MET A 303 -9.11 2.69 -22.10
C MET A 303 -7.71 2.14 -21.84
N THR A 304 -6.69 2.81 -22.35
CA THR A 304 -5.29 2.41 -22.18
C THR A 304 -4.49 3.51 -21.50
N ARG A 305 -3.49 3.13 -20.72
CA ARG A 305 -2.57 4.05 -20.06
C ARG A 305 -1.89 4.98 -21.09
N GLY A 306 -1.89 6.27 -20.78
CA GLY A 306 -1.33 7.31 -21.67
C GLY A 306 -2.13 7.53 -22.95
N GLY A 307 -3.32 6.93 -23.08
CA GLY A 307 -4.25 7.14 -24.18
C GLY A 307 -5.04 8.45 -24.05
N PRO A 308 -5.81 8.80 -25.10
CA PRO A 308 -6.67 9.99 -25.06
C PRO A 308 -7.71 9.93 -23.93
N GLY A 309 -7.97 11.07 -23.29
CA GLY A 309 -9.00 11.20 -22.26
C GLY A 309 -8.57 10.74 -20.87
N MET A 310 -7.28 10.54 -20.65
CA MET A 310 -6.74 10.34 -19.30
C MET A 310 -6.78 11.66 -18.52
N GLY A 311 -7.20 11.57 -17.25
CA GLY A 311 -7.22 12.71 -16.35
C GLY A 311 -5.83 13.10 -15.83
N ASP A 312 -5.77 14.17 -15.04
CA ASP A 312 -4.51 14.78 -14.61
C ASP A 312 -3.65 13.85 -13.75
N CYS A 313 -4.25 13.18 -12.76
CA CYS A 313 -3.50 12.31 -11.86
C CYS A 313 -3.04 11.01 -12.52
N ALA A 314 -3.80 10.50 -13.48
CA ALA A 314 -3.40 9.37 -14.29
C ALA A 314 -2.27 9.74 -15.26
N THR A 315 -2.35 10.94 -15.87
CA THR A 315 -1.31 11.48 -16.76
C THR A 315 -0.02 11.72 -15.99
N ARG A 316 -0.08 12.35 -14.82
CA ARG A 316 1.10 12.58 -13.95
C ARG A 316 1.78 11.27 -13.55
N ALA A 317 1.01 10.20 -13.34
CA ALA A 317 1.54 8.88 -12.97
C ALA A 317 2.11 8.09 -14.15
N THR A 318 1.89 8.54 -15.40
CA THR A 318 2.36 7.88 -16.62
C THR A 318 3.77 8.35 -16.96
N ARG A 319 4.74 7.43 -17.10
CA ARG A 319 6.16 7.73 -17.34
C ARG A 319 6.58 7.62 -18.80
N ILE A 320 6.06 6.62 -19.49
CA ILE A 320 6.45 6.31 -20.88
C ILE A 320 5.23 6.39 -21.81
N PRO A 321 5.43 6.60 -23.12
CA PRO A 321 4.32 6.76 -24.07
C PRO A 321 3.35 5.57 -24.08
N ALA A 322 2.11 5.81 -24.52
CA ALA A 322 1.12 4.76 -24.73
C ALA A 322 1.67 3.61 -25.59
N GLY A 323 1.25 2.38 -25.28
CA GLY A 323 1.70 1.18 -25.97
C GLY A 323 2.96 0.52 -25.38
N HIS A 324 3.77 1.24 -24.60
CA HIS A 324 4.87 0.66 -23.84
C HIS A 324 4.32 0.22 -22.45
N PRO A 325 4.53 -1.01 -22.00
CA PRO A 325 3.97 -1.46 -20.73
C PRO A 325 4.68 -0.80 -19.54
N GLU A 326 3.90 -0.32 -18.55
CA GLU A 326 4.33 -0.01 -17.20
C GLU A 326 3.74 -1.05 -16.24
N GLY A 327 4.44 -1.34 -15.16
CA GLY A 327 4.06 -2.42 -14.26
C GLY A 327 4.26 -2.10 -12.78
N TYR A 328 4.60 -3.13 -12.02
CA TYR A 328 4.66 -3.10 -10.57
C TYR A 328 5.70 -2.10 -10.01
N PHE A 329 6.87 -2.00 -10.67
CA PHE A 329 7.92 -1.08 -10.24
C PHE A 329 7.52 0.38 -10.44
N GLU A 330 6.90 0.70 -11.57
CA GLU A 330 6.42 2.05 -11.88
C GLU A 330 5.28 2.47 -10.95
N ALA A 331 4.35 1.54 -10.64
CA ALA A 331 3.30 1.79 -9.67
C ALA A 331 3.87 2.04 -8.27
N PHE A 332 4.86 1.25 -7.86
CA PHE A 332 5.55 1.44 -6.58
C PHE A 332 6.33 2.76 -6.54
N ALA A 333 7.03 3.11 -7.62
CA ALA A 333 7.75 4.37 -7.77
C ALA A 333 6.80 5.57 -7.73
N GLN A 334 5.56 5.44 -8.19
CA GLN A 334 4.58 6.52 -8.09
C GLN A 334 4.26 6.89 -6.65
N LEU A 335 4.19 5.92 -5.72
CA LEU A 335 4.03 6.22 -4.30
C LEU A 335 5.23 7.00 -3.77
N TYR A 336 6.44 6.60 -4.17
CA TYR A 336 7.67 7.32 -3.81
C TYR A 336 7.70 8.74 -4.36
N SER A 337 7.30 8.93 -5.61
CA SER A 337 7.21 10.25 -6.25
C SER A 337 6.22 11.16 -5.54
N ASP A 338 5.06 10.64 -5.15
CA ASP A 338 4.03 11.39 -4.43
C ASP A 338 4.49 11.77 -3.01
N ILE A 339 5.17 10.85 -2.31
CA ILE A 339 5.74 11.15 -0.99
C ILE A 339 6.87 12.16 -1.10
N ALA A 340 7.72 12.06 -2.13
CA ALA A 340 8.78 13.03 -2.38
C ALA A 340 8.22 14.43 -2.60
N GLU A 341 7.15 14.55 -3.40
CA GLU A 341 6.47 15.84 -3.61
C GLU A 341 5.91 16.42 -2.31
N GLN A 342 5.26 15.62 -1.49
CA GLN A 342 4.74 16.08 -0.20
C GLN A 342 5.85 16.51 0.75
N ILE A 343 6.96 15.77 0.84
CA ILE A 343 8.12 16.14 1.66
C ILE A 343 8.75 17.42 1.15
N THR A 344 8.97 17.53 -0.14
CA THR A 344 9.57 18.71 -0.78
C THR A 344 8.69 19.95 -0.58
N ALA A 345 7.39 19.84 -0.81
CA ALA A 345 6.43 20.91 -0.59
C ALA A 345 6.47 21.41 0.85
N LYS A 346 6.50 20.47 1.82
CA LYS A 346 6.62 20.80 3.24
C LYS A 346 7.92 21.54 3.58
N LEU A 347 9.05 21.09 3.05
CA LEU A 347 10.36 21.72 3.27
C LEU A 347 10.44 23.11 2.60
N GLU A 348 9.72 23.33 1.52
CA GLU A 348 9.64 24.60 0.81
C GLU A 348 8.58 25.55 1.36
N GLY A 349 7.70 25.07 2.24
CA GLY A 349 6.60 25.84 2.82
C GLY A 349 5.50 26.18 1.79
N ARG A 350 5.23 25.27 0.86
CA ARG A 350 4.16 25.36 -0.14
C ARG A 350 3.18 24.20 -0.03
N ASP A 351 2.04 24.31 -0.69
CA ASP A 351 1.13 23.20 -0.85
C ASP A 351 1.69 22.16 -1.83
N PRO A 352 1.50 20.86 -1.57
CA PRO A 352 1.88 19.82 -2.54
C PRO A 352 0.89 19.77 -3.72
N ASP A 353 1.35 19.17 -4.82
CA ASP A 353 0.47 18.80 -5.93
C ASP A 353 -0.70 17.94 -5.43
N ALA A 354 -1.93 18.28 -5.86
CA ALA A 354 -3.13 17.58 -5.42
C ALA A 354 -3.12 16.07 -5.73
N CYS A 355 -2.51 15.68 -6.86
CA CYS A 355 -2.37 14.25 -7.23
C CYS A 355 -1.36 13.52 -6.33
N ALA A 356 -0.42 14.22 -5.71
CA ALA A 356 0.52 13.63 -4.77
C ALA A 356 -0.15 13.27 -3.42
N LEU A 357 -1.28 13.92 -3.11
CA LEU A 357 -2.08 13.60 -1.92
C LEU A 357 -2.84 12.25 -2.05
N LEU A 358 -2.81 11.63 -3.22
CA LEU A 358 -3.43 10.32 -3.44
C LEU A 358 -2.62 9.15 -2.88
N VAL A 359 -1.41 9.36 -2.39
CA VAL A 359 -0.66 8.27 -1.74
C VAL A 359 -1.36 7.85 -0.45
N PRO A 360 -1.58 6.54 -0.22
CA PRO A 360 -2.19 6.06 1.01
C PRO A 360 -1.35 6.45 2.23
N GLY A 361 -2.01 6.98 3.26
CA GLY A 361 -1.39 7.43 4.49
C GLY A 361 -1.64 6.50 5.68
N VAL A 362 -1.30 7.00 6.87
CA VAL A 362 -1.50 6.25 8.13
C VAL A 362 -2.97 5.90 8.39
N ARG A 363 -3.92 6.75 7.95
CA ARG A 363 -5.36 6.50 8.10
C ARG A 363 -5.84 5.36 7.21
N ASP A 364 -5.33 5.24 5.98
CA ASP A 364 -5.60 4.09 5.10
C ASP A 364 -5.07 2.79 5.71
N GLY A 365 -3.87 2.85 6.30
CA GLY A 365 -3.30 1.73 7.03
C GLY A 365 -4.15 1.32 8.25
N LEU A 366 -4.63 2.28 9.03
CA LEU A 366 -5.52 2.06 10.16
C LEU A 366 -6.86 1.44 9.72
N ALA A 367 -7.47 1.95 8.65
CA ALA A 367 -8.70 1.37 8.08
C ALA A 367 -8.48 -0.09 7.64
N GLY A 368 -7.33 -0.41 7.07
CA GLY A 368 -6.92 -1.78 6.74
C GLY A 368 -6.81 -2.69 7.97
N MET A 369 -6.31 -2.16 9.10
CA MET A 369 -6.24 -2.90 10.37
C MET A 369 -7.63 -3.13 10.99
N HIS A 370 -8.52 -2.14 10.92
CA HIS A 370 -9.92 -2.31 11.33
C HIS A 370 -10.65 -3.36 10.49
N PHE A 371 -10.46 -3.32 9.16
CA PHE A 371 -11.00 -4.33 8.26
C PHE A 371 -10.52 -5.74 8.63
N LEU A 372 -9.22 -5.93 8.82
CA LEU A 372 -8.64 -7.20 9.22
C LEU A 372 -9.27 -7.72 10.51
N ASN A 373 -9.32 -6.87 11.54
CA ASN A 373 -9.87 -7.25 12.84
C ASN A 373 -11.37 -7.60 12.77
N ALA A 374 -12.16 -6.78 12.05
CA ALA A 374 -13.59 -7.00 11.86
C ALA A 374 -13.87 -8.29 11.07
N ALA A 375 -13.08 -8.63 10.05
CA ALA A 375 -13.22 -9.87 9.30
C ALA A 375 -12.95 -11.10 10.17
N LEU A 376 -11.88 -11.08 10.97
CA LEU A 376 -11.57 -12.15 11.90
C LEU A 376 -12.64 -12.29 13.01
N GLU A 377 -13.16 -11.18 13.54
CA GLU A 377 -14.22 -11.20 14.51
C GLU A 377 -15.53 -11.74 13.93
N SER A 378 -15.91 -11.28 12.74
CA SER A 378 -17.10 -11.76 12.02
C SER A 378 -17.07 -13.27 11.85
N SER A 379 -15.98 -13.82 11.34
CA SER A 379 -15.80 -15.25 11.11
C SER A 379 -15.90 -16.05 12.43
N ARG A 380 -15.23 -15.59 13.51
CA ARG A 380 -15.32 -16.22 14.83
C ARG A 380 -16.74 -16.24 15.40
N ARG A 381 -17.58 -15.31 14.98
CA ARG A 381 -19.01 -15.19 15.38
C ARG A 381 -19.96 -15.82 14.36
N GLY A 382 -19.50 -16.74 13.52
CA GLY A 382 -20.31 -17.44 12.53
C GLY A 382 -20.78 -16.54 11.40
N SER A 383 -19.89 -15.69 10.89
CA SER A 383 -20.13 -14.72 9.82
C SER A 383 -21.19 -13.64 10.19
N ALA A 384 -21.23 -13.27 11.47
CA ALA A 384 -22.09 -12.17 11.92
C ALA A 384 -21.61 -10.83 11.35
N TRP A 385 -22.55 -9.93 11.05
CA TRP A 385 -22.25 -8.56 10.67
C TRP A 385 -21.54 -7.80 11.80
N ILE A 386 -20.40 -7.22 11.48
CA ILE A 386 -19.57 -6.38 12.37
C ILE A 386 -19.53 -4.97 11.82
N LYS A 387 -19.88 -4.01 12.66
CA LYS A 387 -19.76 -2.58 12.31
C LYS A 387 -18.29 -2.17 12.26
N MET A 388 -17.96 -1.39 11.24
CA MET A 388 -16.67 -0.73 11.15
C MET A 388 -16.69 0.55 12.00
N PRO A 389 -15.59 0.92 12.66
CA PRO A 389 -15.53 2.18 13.39
C PRO A 389 -15.68 3.36 12.42
N THR A 390 -16.35 4.40 12.86
CA THR A 390 -16.40 5.69 12.14
C THR A 390 -15.04 6.38 12.19
N ASP A 391 -14.80 7.36 11.31
CA ASP A 391 -13.55 8.13 11.30
C ASP A 391 -13.27 8.84 12.65
N GLU A 392 -14.32 9.25 13.37
CA GLU A 392 -14.21 9.85 14.70
C GLU A 392 -13.80 8.82 15.76
N GLU A 393 -14.42 7.63 15.75
CA GLU A 393 -14.08 6.55 16.66
C GLU A 393 -12.70 5.95 16.38
N ALA A 394 -12.29 5.88 15.13
CA ALA A 394 -10.98 5.39 14.72
C ALA A 394 -9.83 6.35 15.12
N ALA A 395 -10.14 7.63 15.44
CA ALA A 395 -9.15 8.62 15.85
C ALA A 395 -8.87 8.64 17.37
N HIS A 396 -9.71 7.96 18.16
CA HIS A 396 -9.65 7.89 19.62
C HIS A 396 -9.17 6.53 20.12
#